data_74274810409589b665fc0ad1d514dcfe
#
_entry.id   74274810409589b665fc0ad1d514dcfe
#
_cell.length_a   1.000
_cell.length_b   1.000
_cell.length_c   1.000
_cell.angle_alpha   90.00
_cell.angle_beta   90.00
_cell.angle_gamma   90.00
#
_symmetry.space_group_name_H-M   'P 1'
#
loop_
_entity.id
_entity.type
_entity.pdbx_description
1 polymer ?
#
loop_
_entity_poly.entity_id
_entity_poly.type
_entity_poly.pdbx_seq_one_letter_code
_entity_poly.pdbx_strand_id
1 'polypeptide(L)'
;MAPQTITKDERPGNGRQSVRRILISGVFWRILVIEMILLVFSLAYRAFTQDVQAVDLFWYAVRILILVTIIIGFVTLSLRRFLNQRIIVPLEEISRANRHLDIDAPTVNPVHLPDDAPDEILQIVDTRQRMLESILNVSADRLKLVNFIRDTFGRYLSKKVVDEILASPDGQKLGGRRETVTILMADLRGFTRIADTYDAEQTMALLNRFFGDMARIITSYDGMIDEFLGDGILTIFGVPERHPDDPARAVACALEMQNRLVRLNAEIAQEGYPSLSMGIGIHTGQVIVGNIGSEIRSKYGIVGNSVNIAARIESITTAGQIYISDDTFRLIESPLSVTGPETVMMKGLTRPLVCYAVKGIGAPYDITFDIQEKDETPAEINLALTCWLVADKKVIEPGMQGQTRCVTESGLTITLEQPVPNHSDVKVQLDFCTEAHCFNAVYAKIIASETQGHYTLHRLRITSIDPKDRELLLQWSKAAS
;
A
#
# COMPACT_ATOMS: atom_id res chain seq x y z
N MET A 1 16.84 9.53 -7.13
CA MET A 1 18.11 10.19 -6.77
C MET A 1 19.21 9.16 -6.94
N ALA A 2 20.07 9.33 -7.93
CA ALA A 2 21.16 8.39 -8.23
C ALA A 2 22.16 8.37 -7.07
N PRO A 3 22.79 7.23 -6.75
CA PRO A 3 23.83 7.19 -5.74
C PRO A 3 25.03 7.97 -6.24
N GLN A 4 25.40 9.01 -5.49
CA GLN A 4 26.68 9.70 -5.70
C GLN A 4 27.81 8.72 -5.42
N THR A 5 28.50 8.33 -6.48
CA THR A 5 29.78 7.64 -6.44
C THR A 5 30.75 8.56 -5.70
N ILE A 6 31.08 8.20 -4.45
CA ILE A 6 32.16 8.83 -3.70
C ILE A 6 33.43 8.44 -4.43
N THR A 7 33.92 9.34 -5.26
CA THR A 7 35.25 9.26 -5.85
C THR A 7 36.26 9.18 -4.70
N LYS A 8 37.01 8.10 -4.69
CA LYS A 8 38.19 7.89 -3.85
C LYS A 8 39.14 9.07 -4.06
N ASP A 9 39.11 10.01 -3.12
CA ASP A 9 40.05 11.11 -3.06
C ASP A 9 41.41 10.50 -2.63
N GLU A 10 42.23 10.18 -3.59
CA GLU A 10 43.64 9.85 -3.41
C GLU A 10 44.37 11.10 -2.96
N ARG A 11 44.30 11.41 -1.66
CA ARG A 11 45.23 12.37 -1.08
C ARG A 11 46.61 11.79 -1.12
N PRO A 12 47.60 12.47 -1.72
CA PRO A 12 48.99 12.01 -1.76
C PRO A 12 49.45 11.82 -0.32
N GLY A 13 49.95 10.61 -0.06
CA GLY A 13 50.40 10.17 1.24
C GLY A 13 51.47 11.09 1.81
N ASN A 14 51.09 11.99 2.66
CA ASN A 14 52.00 12.68 3.55
C ASN A 14 52.59 11.59 4.47
N GLY A 15 53.88 11.35 4.38
CA GLY A 15 54.63 10.22 4.94
C GLY A 15 54.37 9.91 6.41
N ARG A 16 53.20 9.31 6.69
CA ARG A 16 52.92 8.72 8.00
C ARG A 16 53.79 7.52 8.18
N GLN A 17 54.93 7.73 8.87
CA GLN A 17 55.81 6.62 9.26
C GLN A 17 54.97 5.63 10.09
N SER A 18 55.06 4.31 9.73
CA SER A 18 54.33 3.32 10.52
C SER A 18 54.80 3.37 11.97
N VAL A 19 53.90 3.17 12.92
CA VAL A 19 54.20 3.10 14.37
C VAL A 19 55.39 2.20 14.64
N ARG A 20 55.51 1.11 13.89
CA ARG A 20 56.64 0.21 13.89
C ARG A 20 58.00 0.90 13.62
N ARG A 21 58.04 1.79 12.62
CA ARG A 21 59.26 2.50 12.24
C ARG A 21 59.67 3.55 13.28
N ILE A 22 58.71 4.26 13.84
CA ILE A 22 58.92 5.28 14.88
C ILE A 22 59.44 4.64 16.17
N LEU A 23 58.79 3.56 16.66
CA LEU A 23 59.18 2.88 17.89
C LEU A 23 60.54 2.24 17.80
N ILE A 24 60.82 1.46 16.73
CA ILE A 24 62.07 0.76 16.55
C ILE A 24 63.24 1.76 16.37
N SER A 25 63.05 2.78 15.54
CA SER A 25 64.04 3.80 15.30
C SER A 25 64.31 4.64 16.55
N GLY A 26 63.27 5.05 17.29
CA GLY A 26 63.41 5.84 18.50
C GLY A 26 64.17 5.11 19.63
N VAL A 27 63.88 3.82 19.84
CA VAL A 27 64.56 3.00 20.85
C VAL A 27 66.01 2.71 20.40
N PHE A 28 66.25 2.38 19.15
CA PHE A 28 67.57 2.15 18.62
C PHE A 28 68.53 3.33 18.81
N TRP A 29 68.11 4.55 18.44
CA TRP A 29 68.90 5.75 18.60
C TRP A 29 69.19 6.09 20.07
N ARG A 30 68.26 5.86 20.98
CA ARG A 30 68.47 6.11 22.44
C ARG A 30 69.47 5.12 23.01
N ILE A 31 69.40 3.85 22.69
CA ILE A 31 70.35 2.84 23.15
C ILE A 31 71.73 3.18 22.60
N LEU A 32 71.81 3.49 21.32
CA LEU A 32 73.11 3.83 20.67
C LEU A 32 73.77 5.05 21.33
N VAL A 33 73.00 6.10 21.65
CA VAL A 33 73.51 7.28 22.34
C VAL A 33 74.07 6.92 23.75
N ILE A 34 73.29 6.15 24.52
CA ILE A 34 73.68 5.72 25.87
C ILE A 34 74.99 4.91 25.82
N GLU A 35 75.04 3.99 24.90
CA GLU A 35 76.22 3.14 24.76
C GLU A 35 77.46 3.89 24.26
N MET A 36 77.24 4.88 23.35
CA MET A 36 78.41 5.78 22.96
C MET A 36 78.91 6.59 24.13
N ILE A 37 78.03 7.10 25.03
CA ILE A 37 78.38 7.83 26.25
C ILE A 37 79.21 6.89 27.17
N LEU A 38 78.71 5.68 27.41
CA LEU A 38 79.38 4.69 28.23
C LEU A 38 80.74 4.28 27.66
N LEU A 39 80.86 4.15 26.32
CA LEU A 39 82.11 3.86 25.65
C LEU A 39 83.11 4.99 25.88
N VAL A 40 82.70 6.25 25.63
CA VAL A 40 83.60 7.43 25.87
C VAL A 40 84.01 7.50 27.31
N PHE A 41 83.13 7.30 28.25
CA PHE A 41 83.40 7.34 29.69
C PHE A 41 84.40 6.18 30.07
N SER A 42 84.23 4.96 29.57
CA SER A 42 85.09 3.84 29.84
C SER A 42 86.49 4.03 29.26
N LEU A 43 86.56 4.60 28.06
CA LEU A 43 87.86 4.91 27.44
C LEU A 43 88.63 6.01 28.20
N ALA A 44 87.88 7.10 28.60
CA ALA A 44 88.46 8.20 29.39
C ALA A 44 88.90 7.72 30.77
N TYR A 45 88.08 6.91 31.46
CA TYR A 45 88.48 6.34 32.76
C TYR A 45 89.74 5.50 32.67
N ARG A 46 89.86 4.67 31.68
CA ARG A 46 91.03 3.80 31.48
C ARG A 46 92.29 4.57 31.08
N ALA A 47 92.16 5.58 30.24
CA ALA A 47 93.27 6.50 29.87
C ALA A 47 93.77 7.30 31.05
N PHE A 48 92.85 7.63 32.02
CA PHE A 48 93.23 8.47 33.18
C PHE A 48 93.79 7.64 34.34
N THR A 49 93.41 6.37 34.50
CA THR A 49 93.78 5.53 35.66
C THR A 49 94.91 4.58 35.42
N GLN A 50 95.33 4.29 34.13
CA GLN A 50 96.39 3.36 33.77
C GLN A 50 97.30 3.98 32.73
N ASP A 51 98.61 3.82 32.92
CA ASP A 51 99.67 4.25 31.96
C ASP A 51 99.71 3.25 30.81
N VAL A 52 98.79 3.38 29.86
CA VAL A 52 98.58 2.38 28.78
C VAL A 52 99.09 2.93 27.45
N GLN A 53 99.84 2.12 26.71
CA GLN A 53 100.31 2.51 25.37
C GLN A 53 99.07 2.69 24.42
N ALA A 54 99.17 3.67 23.50
CA ALA A 54 98.05 4.01 22.58
C ALA A 54 97.50 2.79 21.74
N VAL A 55 98.36 1.80 21.47
CA VAL A 55 97.96 0.58 20.76
C VAL A 55 97.07 -0.32 21.59
N ASP A 56 97.27 -0.45 22.89
CA ASP A 56 96.47 -1.27 23.79
C ASP A 56 95.06 -0.60 24.01
N LEU A 57 95.04 0.72 24.08
CA LEU A 57 93.82 1.50 24.17
C LEU A 57 92.96 1.32 22.88
N PHE A 58 93.66 1.32 21.71
CA PHE A 58 92.97 1.06 20.43
C PHE A 58 92.31 -0.34 20.38
N TRP A 59 93.06 -1.38 20.73
CA TRP A 59 92.50 -2.74 20.74
C TRP A 59 91.43 -2.95 21.78
N TYR A 60 91.51 -2.25 22.91
CA TYR A 60 90.37 -2.23 23.90
C TYR A 60 89.14 -1.56 23.35
N ALA A 61 89.29 -0.38 22.72
CA ALA A 61 88.12 0.32 22.07
C ALA A 61 87.48 -0.57 21.02
N VAL A 62 88.33 -1.27 20.19
CA VAL A 62 87.75 -2.21 19.16
C VAL A 62 86.95 -3.38 19.79
N ARG A 63 87.50 -3.98 20.86
CA ARG A 63 86.79 -5.07 21.56
C ARG A 63 85.45 -4.62 22.16
N ILE A 64 85.42 -3.43 22.79
CA ILE A 64 84.16 -2.87 23.34
C ILE A 64 83.21 -2.53 22.22
N LEU A 65 83.64 -1.92 21.14
CA LEU A 65 82.80 -1.60 19.98
C LEU A 65 82.16 -2.86 19.40
N ILE A 66 82.88 -3.95 19.28
CA ILE A 66 82.37 -5.24 18.80
C ILE A 66 81.28 -5.76 19.78
N LEU A 67 81.58 -5.76 21.10
CA LEU A 67 80.65 -6.23 22.13
C LEU A 67 79.37 -5.39 22.15
N VAL A 68 79.53 -4.09 22.11
CA VAL A 68 78.41 -3.11 22.06
C VAL A 68 77.54 -3.33 20.83
N THR A 69 78.19 -3.54 19.65
CA THR A 69 77.43 -3.82 18.41
C THR A 69 76.63 -5.12 18.51
N ILE A 70 77.17 -6.16 19.13
CA ILE A 70 76.46 -7.44 19.34
C ILE A 70 75.31 -7.24 20.30
N ILE A 71 75.51 -6.50 21.40
CA ILE A 71 74.38 -6.22 22.39
C ILE A 71 73.31 -5.39 21.75
N ILE A 72 73.67 -4.33 20.99
CA ILE A 72 72.66 -3.50 20.29
C ILE A 72 71.84 -4.35 19.29
N GLY A 73 72.59 -5.17 18.52
CA GLY A 73 71.97 -6.10 17.55
C GLY A 73 70.97 -7.04 18.23
N PHE A 74 71.39 -7.68 19.33
CA PHE A 74 70.49 -8.57 20.11
C PHE A 74 69.27 -7.89 20.72
N VAL A 75 69.45 -6.75 21.40
CA VAL A 75 68.40 -5.97 22.04
C VAL A 75 67.42 -5.47 20.96
N THR A 76 67.92 -4.94 19.85
CA THR A 76 67.08 -4.43 18.76
C THR A 76 66.24 -5.55 18.14
N LEU A 77 66.85 -6.72 17.89
CA LEU A 77 66.13 -7.87 17.32
C LEU A 77 65.10 -8.41 18.29
N SER A 78 65.45 -8.56 19.56
CA SER A 78 64.53 -8.99 20.62
C SER A 78 63.35 -8.05 20.79
N LEU A 79 63.63 -6.74 20.90
CA LEU A 79 62.59 -5.71 21.02
C LEU A 79 61.70 -5.63 19.79
N ARG A 80 62.31 -5.75 18.59
CA ARG A 80 61.52 -5.81 17.35
C ARG A 80 60.56 -6.98 17.34
N ARG A 81 61.03 -8.17 17.77
CA ARG A 81 60.20 -9.38 17.81
C ARG A 81 59.08 -9.24 18.85
N PHE A 82 59.37 -8.72 20.03
CA PHE A 82 58.42 -8.46 21.09
C PHE A 82 57.33 -7.47 20.68
N LEU A 83 57.70 -6.30 20.17
CA LEU A 83 56.72 -5.27 19.73
C LEU A 83 55.88 -5.76 18.56
N ASN A 84 56.50 -6.49 17.63
CA ASN A 84 55.76 -6.99 16.47
C ASN A 84 54.69 -8.00 16.86
N GLN A 85 54.99 -8.94 17.75
CA GLN A 85 54.07 -9.99 18.16
C GLN A 85 53.00 -9.51 19.13
N ARG A 86 53.35 -8.68 20.11
CA ARG A 86 52.43 -8.26 21.17
C ARG A 86 51.61 -7.01 20.88
N ILE A 87 52.04 -6.15 19.97
CA ILE A 87 51.37 -4.87 19.74
C ILE A 87 50.95 -4.72 18.26
N ILE A 88 51.91 -4.92 17.33
CA ILE A 88 51.67 -4.55 15.93
C ILE A 88 50.72 -5.53 15.25
N VAL A 89 50.94 -6.84 15.38
CA VAL A 89 50.08 -7.86 14.79
C VAL A 89 48.62 -7.76 15.32
N PRO A 90 48.36 -7.67 16.64
CA PRO A 90 46.99 -7.48 17.14
C PRO A 90 46.32 -6.21 16.60
N LEU A 91 47.01 -5.08 16.51
CA LEU A 91 46.46 -3.85 15.95
C LEU A 91 46.16 -3.97 14.45
N GLU A 92 47.02 -4.68 13.69
CA GLU A 92 46.79 -4.94 12.27
C GLU A 92 45.55 -5.85 12.07
N GLU A 93 45.32 -6.84 12.93
CA GLU A 93 44.16 -7.71 12.90
C GLU A 93 42.89 -6.92 13.20
N ILE A 94 42.88 -6.06 14.23
CA ILE A 94 41.77 -5.17 14.52
C ILE A 94 41.48 -4.24 13.32
N SER A 95 42.53 -3.64 12.75
CA SER A 95 42.41 -2.76 11.60
C SER A 95 41.88 -3.49 10.36
N ARG A 96 42.28 -4.74 10.13
CA ARG A 96 41.79 -5.58 9.04
C ARG A 96 40.31 -5.94 9.24
N ALA A 97 39.94 -6.38 10.44
CA ALA A 97 38.57 -6.68 10.80
C ALA A 97 37.63 -5.46 10.65
N ASN A 98 38.12 -4.25 10.92
CA ASN A 98 37.33 -3.01 10.72
C ASN A 98 37.18 -2.62 9.25
N ARG A 99 38.13 -2.92 8.38
CA ARG A 99 38.05 -2.62 6.93
C ARG A 99 37.08 -3.51 6.18
N HIS A 100 36.84 -4.70 6.68
CA HIS A 100 35.87 -5.67 6.10
C HIS A 100 34.54 -5.67 6.79
N LEU A 101 34.25 -4.68 7.62
CA LEU A 101 32.91 -4.45 8.16
C LEU A 101 32.02 -3.92 7.04
N ASP A 102 31.17 -4.79 6.51
CA ASP A 102 30.07 -4.41 5.64
C ASP A 102 28.89 -4.02 6.53
N ILE A 103 28.46 -2.77 6.43
CA ILE A 103 27.33 -2.24 7.24
C ILE A 103 26.02 -2.90 6.82
N ASP A 104 25.96 -3.40 5.56
CA ASP A 104 24.76 -4.03 4.99
C ASP A 104 24.70 -5.55 5.25
N ALA A 105 25.83 -6.17 5.67
CA ALA A 105 25.88 -7.58 6.01
C ALA A 105 26.33 -7.76 7.47
N PRO A 106 25.42 -8.05 8.41
CA PRO A 106 25.70 -8.04 9.85
C PRO A 106 26.44 -9.30 10.33
N THR A 107 27.66 -9.53 9.84
CA THR A 107 28.51 -10.58 10.38
C THR A 107 29.66 -9.94 11.15
N VAL A 108 29.61 -10.04 12.47
CA VAL A 108 30.73 -9.66 13.32
C VAL A 108 31.79 -10.73 13.21
N ASN A 109 32.81 -10.49 12.39
CA ASN A 109 33.96 -11.36 12.34
C ASN A 109 34.76 -11.23 13.66
N PRO A 110 34.89 -12.31 14.44
CA PRO A 110 35.65 -12.27 15.67
C PRO A 110 37.13 -11.96 15.37
N VAL A 111 37.72 -11.07 16.14
CA VAL A 111 39.17 -10.79 16.08
C VAL A 111 39.88 -11.84 16.92
N HIS A 112 40.68 -12.68 16.30
CA HIS A 112 41.49 -13.66 17.00
C HIS A 112 42.78 -12.99 17.45
N LEU A 113 42.96 -12.85 18.76
CA LEU A 113 44.16 -12.34 19.39
C LEU A 113 45.00 -13.47 19.95
N PRO A 114 46.35 -13.28 20.00
CA PRO A 114 47.22 -14.20 20.74
C PRO A 114 46.85 -14.24 22.22
N ASP A 115 47.00 -15.40 22.89
CA ASP A 115 46.67 -15.60 24.31
C ASP A 115 47.49 -14.66 25.26
N ASP A 116 48.61 -14.14 24.78
CA ASP A 116 49.51 -13.27 25.50
C ASP A 116 49.43 -11.77 25.09
N ALA A 117 48.27 -11.39 24.48
CA ALA A 117 48.00 -10.01 24.12
C ALA A 117 47.85 -9.11 25.38
N PRO A 118 48.35 -7.86 25.34
CA PRO A 118 48.18 -6.92 26.44
C PRO A 118 46.71 -6.66 26.80
N ASP A 119 46.41 -6.44 28.09
CA ASP A 119 45.06 -6.18 28.60
C ASP A 119 44.36 -5.00 27.89
N GLU A 120 45.11 -3.97 27.55
CA GLU A 120 44.59 -2.81 26.82
C GLU A 120 44.10 -3.18 25.41
N ILE A 121 44.74 -4.10 24.73
CA ILE A 121 44.34 -4.60 23.42
C ILE A 121 43.07 -5.45 23.56
N LEU A 122 42.99 -6.30 24.59
CA LEU A 122 41.80 -7.10 24.91
C LEU A 122 40.59 -6.20 25.19
N GLN A 123 40.79 -5.13 25.98
CA GLN A 123 39.74 -4.13 26.24
C GLN A 123 39.25 -3.43 24.99
N ILE A 124 40.16 -3.09 24.04
CA ILE A 124 39.78 -2.48 22.77
C ILE A 124 38.87 -3.43 21.96
N VAL A 125 39.26 -4.71 21.88
CA VAL A 125 38.49 -5.72 21.14
C VAL A 125 37.12 -5.96 21.78
N ASP A 126 37.05 -6.10 23.10
CA ASP A 126 35.83 -6.30 23.84
C ASP A 126 34.87 -5.08 23.72
N THR A 127 35.42 -3.87 23.85
CA THR A 127 34.64 -2.63 23.64
C THR A 127 34.11 -2.52 22.20
N ARG A 128 34.97 -2.86 21.21
CA ARG A 128 34.54 -2.93 19.80
C ARG A 128 33.41 -3.91 19.60
N GLN A 129 33.54 -5.11 20.15
CA GLN A 129 32.53 -6.16 20.00
C GLN A 129 31.20 -5.73 20.60
N ARG A 130 31.21 -5.22 21.83
CA ARG A 130 29.99 -4.68 22.48
C ARG A 130 29.35 -3.53 21.70
N MET A 131 30.16 -2.63 21.12
CA MET A 131 29.65 -1.54 20.29
C MET A 131 29.00 -2.06 19.02
N LEU A 132 29.61 -3.04 18.33
CA LEU A 132 29.05 -3.65 17.13
C LEU A 132 27.75 -4.41 17.43
N GLU A 133 27.72 -5.21 18.49
CA GLU A 133 26.52 -5.91 18.94
C GLU A 133 25.40 -4.93 19.28
N SER A 134 25.70 -3.82 19.93
CA SER A 134 24.73 -2.77 20.22
C SER A 134 24.16 -2.13 18.95
N ILE A 135 25.01 -1.80 17.97
CA ILE A 135 24.59 -1.26 16.66
C ILE A 135 23.67 -2.24 15.93
N LEU A 136 24.05 -3.53 15.90
CA LEU A 136 23.26 -4.57 15.23
C LEU A 136 21.90 -4.76 15.90
N ASN A 137 21.88 -4.78 17.23
CA ASN A 137 20.61 -4.90 17.98
C ASN A 137 19.71 -3.69 17.74
N VAL A 138 20.23 -2.46 17.79
CA VAL A 138 19.46 -1.24 17.48
C VAL A 138 18.93 -1.27 16.04
N SER A 139 19.75 -1.71 15.08
CA SER A 139 19.32 -1.84 13.69
C SER A 139 18.23 -2.88 13.51
N ALA A 140 18.38 -4.05 14.16
CA ALA A 140 17.37 -5.11 14.13
C ALA A 140 16.05 -4.68 14.77
N ASP A 141 16.10 -3.96 15.89
CA ASP A 141 14.91 -3.46 16.57
C ASP A 141 14.22 -2.35 15.76
N ARG A 142 15.00 -1.50 15.08
CA ARG A 142 14.46 -0.52 14.14
C ARG A 142 13.71 -1.19 12.98
N LEU A 143 14.29 -2.25 12.39
CA LEU A 143 13.63 -3.01 11.33
C LEU A 143 12.35 -3.68 11.81
N LYS A 144 12.37 -4.28 13.01
CA LYS A 144 11.15 -4.85 13.64
C LYS A 144 10.07 -3.79 13.83
N LEU A 145 10.44 -2.61 14.31
CA LEU A 145 9.50 -1.50 14.52
C LEU A 145 8.90 -1.03 13.19
N VAL A 146 9.72 -0.84 12.16
CA VAL A 146 9.25 -0.44 10.81
C VAL A 146 8.30 -1.49 10.25
N ASN A 147 8.63 -2.78 10.36
CA ASN A 147 7.76 -3.86 9.90
C ASN A 147 6.46 -3.92 10.71
N PHE A 148 6.52 -3.76 12.03
CA PHE A 148 5.34 -3.67 12.90
C PHE A 148 4.43 -2.50 12.51
N ILE A 149 4.99 -1.32 12.25
CA ILE A 149 4.24 -0.16 11.76
C ILE A 149 3.58 -0.49 10.41
N ARG A 150 4.36 -1.01 9.46
CA ARG A 150 3.86 -1.38 8.12
C ARG A 150 2.73 -2.40 8.19
N ASP A 151 2.85 -3.42 8.99
CA ASP A 151 1.83 -4.48 9.11
C ASP A 151 0.58 -3.99 9.87
N THR A 152 0.76 -3.17 10.90
CA THR A 152 -0.35 -2.61 11.68
C THR A 152 -1.14 -1.60 10.88
N PHE A 153 -0.46 -0.62 10.31
CA PHE A 153 -1.12 0.42 9.51
C PHE A 153 -1.54 -0.06 8.12
N GLY A 154 -0.91 -1.10 7.58
CA GLY A 154 -1.30 -1.73 6.32
C GLY A 154 -2.70 -2.37 6.32
N ARG A 155 -3.34 -2.50 7.51
CA ARG A 155 -4.76 -2.88 7.64
C ARG A 155 -5.72 -1.69 7.47
N TYR A 156 -5.24 -0.48 7.69
CA TYR A 156 -6.03 0.76 7.64
C TYR A 156 -5.69 1.63 6.43
N LEU A 157 -4.48 1.47 5.90
CA LEU A 157 -3.97 2.17 4.72
C LEU A 157 -3.32 1.15 3.79
N SER A 158 -3.29 1.41 2.48
CA SER A 158 -2.53 0.53 1.59
C SER A 158 -1.05 0.52 1.99
N LYS A 159 -0.39 -0.64 1.89
CA LYS A 159 1.05 -0.76 2.24
C LYS A 159 1.91 0.25 1.47
N LYS A 160 1.59 0.53 0.21
CA LYS A 160 2.28 1.52 -0.63
C LYS A 160 2.17 2.94 -0.07
N VAL A 161 1.00 3.32 0.47
CA VAL A 161 0.80 4.62 1.14
C VAL A 161 1.60 4.70 2.43
N VAL A 162 1.61 3.64 3.23
CA VAL A 162 2.45 3.59 4.44
C VAL A 162 3.92 3.77 4.10
N ASP A 163 4.40 3.12 3.04
CA ASP A 163 5.79 3.26 2.58
C ASP A 163 6.09 4.69 2.07
N GLU A 164 5.17 5.33 1.34
CA GLU A 164 5.29 6.73 0.90
C GLU A 164 5.39 7.68 2.11
N ILE A 165 4.53 7.51 3.12
CA ILE A 165 4.54 8.31 4.35
C ILE A 165 5.84 8.12 5.14
N LEU A 166 6.33 6.89 5.26
CA LEU A 166 7.56 6.58 6.00
C LEU A 166 8.83 7.02 5.26
N ALA A 167 8.81 7.04 3.93
CA ALA A 167 9.97 7.42 3.12
C ALA A 167 10.17 8.94 3.02
N SER A 168 9.12 9.75 3.27
CA SER A 168 9.18 11.21 3.14
C SER A 168 9.24 11.89 4.51
N PRO A 169 10.20 12.81 4.76
CA PRO A 169 10.22 13.64 5.96
C PRO A 169 8.95 14.49 6.11
N ASP A 170 8.31 14.80 4.99
CA ASP A 170 7.08 15.61 4.90
C ASP A 170 5.81 14.76 4.75
N GLY A 171 5.94 13.43 4.81
CA GLY A 171 4.85 12.48 4.58
C GLY A 171 3.65 12.63 5.52
N GLN A 172 3.83 13.30 6.66
CA GLN A 172 2.75 13.58 7.62
C GLN A 172 2.17 14.99 7.52
N LYS A 173 2.75 15.88 6.70
CA LYS A 173 2.25 17.24 6.56
C LYS A 173 0.88 17.24 5.89
N LEU A 174 -0.01 18.12 6.41
CA LEU A 174 -1.29 18.39 5.77
C LEU A 174 -1.08 19.03 4.39
N GLY A 175 -1.89 18.61 3.43
CA GLY A 175 -1.83 19.10 2.07
C GLY A 175 -1.94 17.96 1.06
N GLY A 176 -1.87 18.30 -0.21
CA GLY A 176 -1.97 17.32 -1.27
C GLY A 176 -1.48 17.85 -2.60
N ARG A 177 -1.30 16.94 -3.54
CA ARG A 177 -0.92 17.22 -4.92
C ARG A 177 -2.10 16.99 -5.87
N ARG A 178 -2.14 17.72 -6.97
CA ARG A 178 -3.14 17.51 -8.02
C ARG A 178 -2.74 16.34 -8.89
N GLU A 179 -3.62 15.33 -8.95
CA GLU A 179 -3.41 14.11 -9.72
C GLU A 179 -4.64 13.80 -10.56
N THR A 180 -4.43 13.13 -11.69
CA THR A 180 -5.50 12.50 -12.45
C THR A 180 -5.58 11.04 -12.06
N VAL A 181 -6.72 10.63 -11.53
CA VAL A 181 -6.96 9.28 -11.00
C VAL A 181 -8.22 8.69 -11.62
N THR A 182 -8.33 7.36 -11.60
CA THR A 182 -9.58 6.67 -11.91
C THR A 182 -10.22 6.22 -10.61
N ILE A 183 -11.47 6.63 -10.40
CA ILE A 183 -12.25 6.39 -9.19
C ILE A 183 -13.30 5.34 -9.52
N LEU A 184 -13.33 4.26 -8.76
CA LEU A 184 -14.34 3.22 -8.79
C LEU A 184 -15.16 3.31 -7.51
N MET A 185 -16.47 3.48 -7.66
CA MET A 185 -17.44 3.47 -6.58
C MET A 185 -18.34 2.26 -6.76
N ALA A 186 -18.43 1.43 -5.75
CA ALA A 186 -19.30 0.25 -5.74
C ALA A 186 -20.21 0.29 -4.51
N ASP A 187 -21.48 -0.11 -4.65
CA ASP A 187 -22.46 -0.10 -3.57
C ASP A 187 -23.43 -1.27 -3.69
N LEU A 188 -23.80 -1.87 -2.54
CA LEU A 188 -24.76 -2.97 -2.52
C LEU A 188 -26.18 -2.46 -2.68
N ARG A 189 -26.97 -3.13 -3.49
CA ARG A 189 -28.36 -2.79 -3.73
C ARG A 189 -29.27 -3.45 -2.71
N GLY A 190 -30.10 -2.65 -2.06
CA GLY A 190 -31.08 -3.15 -1.08
C GLY A 190 -30.48 -3.68 0.22
N PHE A 191 -29.22 -3.37 0.53
CA PHE A 191 -28.53 -3.85 1.74
C PHE A 191 -29.18 -3.36 3.04
N THR A 192 -29.73 -2.13 3.06
CA THR A 192 -30.47 -1.60 4.21
C THR A 192 -31.55 -2.58 4.70
N ARG A 193 -32.26 -3.22 3.78
CA ARG A 193 -33.28 -4.20 4.11
C ARG A 193 -32.70 -5.50 4.67
N ILE A 194 -31.55 -5.95 4.15
CA ILE A 194 -30.83 -7.10 4.71
C ILE A 194 -30.48 -6.80 6.15
N ALA A 195 -29.93 -5.60 6.41
CA ALA A 195 -29.59 -5.14 7.76
C ALA A 195 -30.80 -5.00 8.70
N ASP A 196 -32.00 -4.73 8.17
CA ASP A 196 -33.25 -4.68 8.95
C ASP A 196 -33.83 -6.09 9.24
N THR A 197 -33.46 -7.10 8.43
CA THR A 197 -34.01 -8.46 8.52
C THR A 197 -33.17 -9.39 9.38
N TYR A 198 -31.85 -9.24 9.33
CA TYR A 198 -30.87 -10.07 10.02
C TYR A 198 -30.34 -9.35 11.26
N ASP A 199 -29.87 -10.10 12.26
CA ASP A 199 -29.20 -9.50 13.42
C ASP A 199 -27.88 -8.80 13.03
N ALA A 200 -27.37 -7.95 13.93
CA ALA A 200 -26.20 -7.15 13.66
C ALA A 200 -24.93 -7.99 13.42
N GLU A 201 -24.79 -9.11 14.11
CA GLU A 201 -23.65 -10.03 13.98
C GLU A 201 -23.66 -10.73 12.61
N GLN A 202 -24.81 -11.22 12.17
CA GLN A 202 -24.99 -11.86 10.87
C GLN A 202 -24.77 -10.86 9.72
N THR A 203 -25.35 -9.65 9.85
CA THR A 203 -25.17 -8.57 8.89
C THR A 203 -23.70 -8.19 8.76
N MET A 204 -22.98 -8.07 9.88
CA MET A 204 -21.56 -7.74 9.90
C MET A 204 -20.71 -8.89 9.31
N ALA A 205 -21.05 -10.15 9.61
CA ALA A 205 -20.34 -11.30 9.05
C ALA A 205 -20.47 -11.35 7.52
N LEU A 206 -21.68 -11.13 7.00
CA LEU A 206 -21.95 -11.07 5.56
C LEU A 206 -21.20 -9.93 4.89
N LEU A 207 -21.22 -8.74 5.48
CA LEU A 207 -20.55 -7.55 4.96
C LEU A 207 -19.02 -7.74 4.95
N ASN A 208 -18.45 -8.29 6.03
CA ASN A 208 -17.02 -8.56 6.11
C ASN A 208 -16.56 -9.59 5.07
N ARG A 209 -17.39 -10.59 4.77
CA ARG A 209 -17.12 -11.57 3.71
C ARG A 209 -17.11 -10.92 2.34
N PHE A 210 -18.12 -10.10 2.05
CA PHE A 210 -18.19 -9.30 0.83
C PHE A 210 -16.96 -8.38 0.69
N PHE A 211 -16.65 -7.57 1.69
CA PHE A 211 -15.48 -6.68 1.67
C PHE A 211 -14.18 -7.44 1.53
N GLY A 212 -14.04 -8.59 2.20
CA GLY A 212 -12.85 -9.42 2.09
C GLY A 212 -12.58 -9.93 0.67
N ASP A 213 -13.62 -10.32 -0.06
CA ASP A 213 -13.52 -10.75 -1.44
C ASP A 213 -13.20 -9.57 -2.38
N MET A 214 -13.93 -8.46 -2.23
CA MET A 214 -13.74 -7.27 -3.04
C MET A 214 -12.35 -6.66 -2.82
N ALA A 215 -11.89 -6.57 -1.58
CA ALA A 215 -10.56 -6.04 -1.26
C ALA A 215 -9.42 -6.86 -1.88
N ARG A 216 -9.55 -8.19 -1.92
CA ARG A 216 -8.56 -9.05 -2.59
C ARG A 216 -8.49 -8.77 -4.10
N ILE A 217 -9.64 -8.62 -4.75
CA ILE A 217 -9.71 -8.29 -6.18
C ILE A 217 -9.12 -6.90 -6.42
N ILE A 218 -9.59 -5.88 -5.71
CA ILE A 218 -9.11 -4.51 -5.85
C ILE A 218 -7.58 -4.45 -5.71
N THR A 219 -7.03 -5.13 -4.70
CA THR A 219 -5.57 -5.17 -4.47
C THR A 219 -4.83 -5.90 -5.60
N SER A 220 -5.41 -6.95 -6.20
CA SER A 220 -4.78 -7.67 -7.32
C SER A 220 -4.70 -6.85 -8.61
N TYR A 221 -5.53 -5.81 -8.74
CA TYR A 221 -5.48 -4.83 -9.83
C TYR A 221 -4.74 -3.54 -9.44
N ASP A 222 -3.97 -3.55 -8.33
CA ASP A 222 -3.27 -2.37 -7.79
C ASP A 222 -4.19 -1.19 -7.45
N GLY A 223 -5.47 -1.44 -7.20
CA GLY A 223 -6.41 -0.46 -6.71
C GLY A 223 -6.16 -0.16 -5.22
N MET A 224 -6.27 1.09 -4.83
CA MET A 224 -6.21 1.55 -3.45
C MET A 224 -7.63 1.74 -2.91
N ILE A 225 -8.00 1.00 -1.88
CA ILE A 225 -9.25 1.25 -1.16
C ILE A 225 -9.06 2.51 -0.30
N ASP A 226 -9.84 3.55 -0.58
CA ASP A 226 -9.83 4.79 0.19
C ASP A 226 -10.71 4.69 1.43
N GLU A 227 -11.92 4.15 1.27
CA GLU A 227 -12.89 4.04 2.36
C GLU A 227 -13.98 3.01 2.07
N PHE A 228 -14.48 2.39 3.15
CA PHE A 228 -15.74 1.66 3.14
C PHE A 228 -16.86 2.61 3.60
N LEU A 229 -17.82 2.88 2.72
CA LEU A 229 -18.91 3.84 2.93
C LEU A 229 -20.21 3.10 3.26
N GLY A 230 -20.33 2.63 4.50
CA GLY A 230 -21.43 1.75 4.89
C GLY A 230 -21.32 0.39 4.19
N ASP A 231 -22.16 0.12 3.21
CA ASP A 231 -22.14 -1.06 2.33
C ASP A 231 -21.44 -0.81 0.98
N GLY A 232 -20.90 0.39 0.79
CA GLY A 232 -20.16 0.80 -0.41
C GLY A 232 -18.64 0.76 -0.25
N ILE A 233 -17.94 0.79 -1.39
CA ILE A 233 -16.48 0.81 -1.48
C ILE A 233 -16.06 1.94 -2.41
N LEU A 234 -15.18 2.81 -1.90
CA LEU A 234 -14.47 3.81 -2.70
C LEU A 234 -13.06 3.33 -2.99
N THR A 235 -12.73 3.16 -4.25
CA THR A 235 -11.43 2.69 -4.73
C THR A 235 -10.82 3.67 -5.71
N ILE A 236 -9.50 3.80 -5.68
CA ILE A 236 -8.74 4.73 -6.49
C ILE A 236 -7.65 3.96 -7.24
N PHE A 237 -7.49 4.24 -8.54
CA PHE A 237 -6.39 3.78 -9.38
C PHE A 237 -5.56 4.98 -9.83
N GLY A 238 -4.23 4.84 -9.83
CA GLY A 238 -3.29 5.92 -10.18
C GLY A 238 -2.65 6.59 -8.97
N VAL A 239 -2.87 6.08 -7.76
CA VAL A 239 -2.18 6.49 -6.53
C VAL A 239 -1.92 5.26 -5.63
N PRO A 240 -0.81 5.25 -4.87
CA PRO A 240 0.29 6.23 -4.89
C PRO A 240 1.14 6.17 -6.17
N GLU A 241 1.06 5.08 -6.93
CA GLU A 241 1.74 4.86 -8.19
C GLU A 241 0.76 4.99 -9.36
N ARG A 242 1.17 5.69 -10.41
CA ARG A 242 0.39 5.86 -11.63
C ARG A 242 0.84 4.88 -12.70
N HIS A 243 -0.14 4.23 -13.34
CA HIS A 243 0.10 3.37 -14.49
C HIS A 243 -0.66 3.92 -15.72
N PRO A 244 -0.15 3.72 -16.93
CA PRO A 244 -0.81 4.21 -18.14
C PRO A 244 -2.21 3.61 -18.35
N ASP A 245 -2.45 2.41 -17.85
CA ASP A 245 -3.68 1.62 -18.01
C ASP A 245 -4.61 1.65 -16.78
N ASP A 246 -4.44 2.61 -15.87
CA ASP A 246 -5.29 2.76 -14.68
C ASP A 246 -6.80 2.69 -14.97
N PRO A 247 -7.33 3.36 -16.03
CA PRO A 247 -8.74 3.27 -16.37
C PRO A 247 -9.16 1.85 -16.80
N ALA A 248 -8.31 1.16 -17.57
CA ALA A 248 -8.57 -0.21 -18.03
C ALA A 248 -8.53 -1.20 -16.85
N ARG A 249 -7.57 -1.04 -15.92
CA ARG A 249 -7.49 -1.85 -14.70
C ARG A 249 -8.71 -1.65 -13.79
N ALA A 250 -9.20 -0.44 -13.67
CA ALA A 250 -10.42 -0.15 -12.90
C ALA A 250 -11.64 -0.88 -13.49
N VAL A 251 -11.78 -0.89 -14.82
CA VAL A 251 -12.86 -1.61 -15.51
C VAL A 251 -12.70 -3.12 -15.36
N ALA A 252 -11.50 -3.67 -15.57
CA ALA A 252 -11.24 -5.10 -15.39
C ALA A 252 -11.51 -5.55 -13.94
N CYS A 253 -11.10 -4.75 -12.97
CA CYS A 253 -11.40 -4.95 -11.55
C CYS A 253 -12.93 -4.98 -11.31
N ALA A 254 -13.69 -4.04 -11.84
CA ALA A 254 -15.13 -3.99 -11.69
C ALA A 254 -15.84 -5.22 -12.26
N LEU A 255 -15.41 -5.71 -13.44
CA LEU A 255 -15.92 -6.93 -14.05
C LEU A 255 -15.63 -8.17 -13.20
N GLU A 256 -14.40 -8.29 -12.68
CA GLU A 256 -14.03 -9.41 -11.80
C GLU A 256 -14.76 -9.34 -10.45
N MET A 257 -15.00 -8.13 -9.91
CA MET A 257 -15.82 -7.95 -8.71
C MET A 257 -17.25 -8.49 -8.92
N GLN A 258 -17.89 -8.19 -10.06
CA GLN A 258 -19.22 -8.70 -10.39
C GLN A 258 -19.20 -10.24 -10.57
N ASN A 259 -18.20 -10.79 -11.27
CA ASN A 259 -18.04 -12.23 -11.44
C ASN A 259 -17.82 -12.93 -10.08
N ARG A 260 -17.05 -12.35 -9.18
CA ARG A 260 -16.85 -12.90 -7.83
C ARG A 260 -18.14 -12.85 -7.00
N LEU A 261 -18.92 -11.76 -7.12
CA LEU A 261 -20.19 -11.63 -6.42
C LEU A 261 -21.19 -12.73 -6.78
N VAL A 262 -21.24 -13.14 -8.07
CA VAL A 262 -22.06 -14.28 -8.50
C VAL A 262 -21.64 -15.56 -7.76
N ARG A 263 -20.32 -15.82 -7.67
CA ARG A 263 -19.79 -17.00 -6.96
C ARG A 263 -20.05 -16.90 -5.45
N LEU A 264 -19.87 -15.72 -4.86
CA LEU A 264 -20.15 -15.47 -3.44
C LEU A 264 -21.63 -15.73 -3.13
N ASN A 265 -22.55 -15.30 -3.99
CA ASN A 265 -23.99 -15.54 -3.82
C ASN A 265 -24.32 -17.04 -3.79
N ALA A 266 -23.67 -17.87 -4.61
CA ALA A 266 -23.85 -19.31 -4.57
C ALA A 266 -23.33 -19.94 -3.26
N GLU A 267 -22.26 -19.37 -2.69
CA GLU A 267 -21.70 -19.81 -1.41
C GLU A 267 -22.62 -19.42 -0.24
N ILE A 268 -23.04 -18.15 -0.14
CA ILE A 268 -23.85 -17.66 0.98
C ILE A 268 -25.29 -18.22 0.94
N ALA A 269 -25.82 -18.55 -0.23
CA ALA A 269 -27.13 -19.19 -0.35
C ALA A 269 -27.18 -20.56 0.38
N GLN A 270 -26.09 -21.31 0.40
CA GLN A 270 -25.97 -22.57 1.15
C GLN A 270 -26.07 -22.36 2.67
N GLU A 271 -25.74 -21.16 3.13
CA GLU A 271 -25.78 -20.75 4.54
C GLU A 271 -27.12 -20.04 4.90
N GLY A 272 -28.03 -19.92 3.93
CA GLY A 272 -29.35 -19.31 4.11
C GLY A 272 -29.38 -17.78 4.02
N TYR A 273 -28.30 -17.16 3.55
CA TYR A 273 -28.27 -15.71 3.30
C TYR A 273 -28.92 -15.33 1.96
N PRO A 274 -29.47 -14.11 1.86
CA PRO A 274 -30.03 -13.61 0.61
C PRO A 274 -28.92 -13.28 -0.38
N SER A 275 -29.25 -13.33 -1.67
CA SER A 275 -28.33 -12.89 -2.72
C SER A 275 -28.03 -11.39 -2.60
N LEU A 276 -26.76 -11.05 -2.69
CA LEU A 276 -26.26 -9.68 -2.79
C LEU A 276 -26.24 -9.24 -4.25
N SER A 277 -26.50 -7.96 -4.49
CA SER A 277 -26.32 -7.36 -5.80
C SER A 277 -25.60 -6.03 -5.67
N MET A 278 -24.80 -5.65 -6.67
CA MET A 278 -23.91 -4.49 -6.61
C MET A 278 -24.02 -3.67 -7.88
N GLY A 279 -24.01 -2.35 -7.73
CA GLY A 279 -23.83 -1.39 -8.81
C GLY A 279 -22.44 -0.79 -8.75
N ILE A 280 -21.81 -0.48 -9.90
CA ILE A 280 -20.46 0.09 -9.96
C ILE A 280 -20.47 1.29 -10.91
N GLY A 281 -19.92 2.42 -10.43
CA GLY A 281 -19.66 3.63 -11.23
C GLY A 281 -18.16 3.95 -11.30
N ILE A 282 -17.67 4.26 -12.49
CA ILE A 282 -16.24 4.58 -12.72
C ILE A 282 -16.11 5.92 -13.41
N HIS A 283 -15.25 6.78 -12.88
CA HIS A 283 -14.92 8.07 -13.49
C HIS A 283 -13.42 8.36 -13.37
N THR A 284 -12.83 8.90 -14.43
CA THR A 284 -11.45 9.37 -14.45
C THR A 284 -11.42 10.90 -14.49
N GLY A 285 -10.70 11.50 -13.53
CA GLY A 285 -10.62 12.96 -13.48
C GLY A 285 -9.63 13.48 -12.45
N GLN A 286 -9.51 14.80 -12.38
CA GLN A 286 -8.58 15.47 -11.47
C GLN A 286 -9.11 15.53 -10.05
N VAL A 287 -8.23 15.25 -9.10
CA VAL A 287 -8.45 15.34 -7.65
C VAL A 287 -7.21 15.92 -6.95
N ILE A 288 -7.37 16.30 -5.69
CA ILE A 288 -6.26 16.52 -4.77
C ILE A 288 -6.06 15.24 -3.97
N VAL A 289 -4.86 14.69 -3.99
CA VAL A 289 -4.44 13.49 -3.25
C VAL A 289 -3.47 13.90 -2.15
N GLY A 290 -3.68 13.45 -0.94
CA GLY A 290 -2.77 13.73 0.17
C GLY A 290 -3.40 13.58 1.55
N ASN A 291 -2.76 14.17 2.56
CA ASN A 291 -3.27 14.16 3.94
C ASN A 291 -4.32 15.27 4.13
N ILE A 292 -5.55 14.86 4.28
CA ILE A 292 -6.72 15.72 4.39
C ILE A 292 -7.24 15.69 5.82
N GLY A 293 -7.46 16.86 6.42
CA GLY A 293 -7.99 16.95 7.78
C GLY A 293 -7.34 18.06 8.60
N SER A 294 -7.04 17.76 9.85
CA SER A 294 -6.40 18.66 10.81
C SER A 294 -5.13 18.02 11.37
N GLU A 295 -4.33 18.81 12.10
CA GLU A 295 -3.14 18.29 12.80
C GLU A 295 -3.48 17.22 13.85
N ILE A 296 -4.72 17.22 14.38
CA ILE A 296 -5.16 16.24 15.37
C ILE A 296 -5.67 14.96 14.70
N ARG A 297 -6.30 15.10 13.52
CA ARG A 297 -6.88 13.96 12.78
C ARG A 297 -6.82 14.23 11.28
N SER A 298 -6.04 13.43 10.60
CA SER A 298 -5.91 13.45 9.15
C SER A 298 -6.14 12.05 8.57
N LYS A 299 -6.53 12.02 7.30
CA LYS A 299 -6.68 10.82 6.49
C LYS A 299 -5.94 11.05 5.17
N TYR A 300 -5.16 10.08 4.73
CA TYR A 300 -4.66 10.05 3.36
C TYR A 300 -5.81 9.65 2.44
N GLY A 301 -6.11 10.44 1.43
CA GLY A 301 -7.23 10.17 0.54
C GLY A 301 -7.32 11.21 -0.58
N ILE A 302 -8.51 11.30 -1.19
CA ILE A 302 -8.77 12.20 -2.32
C ILE A 302 -9.91 13.17 -2.03
N VAL A 303 -9.78 14.39 -2.57
CA VAL A 303 -10.87 15.40 -2.60
C VAL A 303 -10.96 16.00 -3.99
N GLY A 304 -12.18 16.11 -4.51
CA GLY A 304 -12.45 16.77 -5.78
C GLY A 304 -13.82 16.45 -6.34
N ASN A 305 -14.25 17.23 -7.34
CA ASN A 305 -15.52 17.03 -8.01
C ASN A 305 -15.62 15.65 -8.69
N SER A 306 -14.50 15.08 -9.10
CA SER A 306 -14.44 13.76 -9.74
C SER A 306 -14.95 12.63 -8.84
N VAL A 307 -14.78 12.75 -7.52
CA VAL A 307 -15.35 11.80 -6.53
C VAL A 307 -16.88 11.85 -6.57
N ASN A 308 -17.45 13.06 -6.60
CA ASN A 308 -18.89 13.25 -6.67
C ASN A 308 -19.46 12.74 -8.00
N ILE A 309 -18.73 12.88 -9.10
CA ILE A 309 -19.14 12.36 -10.41
C ILE A 309 -19.17 10.83 -10.37
N ALA A 310 -18.13 10.18 -9.84
CA ALA A 310 -18.10 8.72 -9.69
C ALA A 310 -19.29 8.20 -8.84
N ALA A 311 -19.57 8.85 -7.71
CA ALA A 311 -20.71 8.51 -6.85
C ALA A 311 -22.07 8.67 -7.58
N ARG A 312 -22.21 9.70 -8.42
CA ARG A 312 -23.42 9.88 -9.21
C ARG A 312 -23.56 8.84 -10.32
N ILE A 313 -22.47 8.46 -10.98
CA ILE A 313 -22.48 7.37 -11.96
C ILE A 313 -22.89 6.07 -11.28
N GLU A 314 -22.32 5.79 -10.09
CA GLU A 314 -22.72 4.63 -9.30
C GLU A 314 -24.24 4.67 -8.98
N SER A 315 -24.76 5.80 -8.54
CA SER A 315 -26.17 5.93 -8.11
C SER A 315 -27.21 5.67 -9.22
N ILE A 316 -26.85 5.82 -10.49
CA ILE A 316 -27.74 5.48 -11.62
C ILE A 316 -27.72 4.00 -11.97
N THR A 317 -26.73 3.23 -11.49
CA THR A 317 -26.63 1.80 -11.79
C THR A 317 -27.72 1.01 -11.07
N THR A 318 -28.10 -0.11 -11.67
CA THR A 318 -28.92 -1.15 -11.04
C THR A 318 -28.07 -2.38 -10.72
N ALA A 319 -28.70 -3.43 -10.19
CA ALA A 319 -28.02 -4.68 -9.85
C ALA A 319 -27.22 -5.25 -11.05
N GLY A 320 -25.93 -5.51 -10.81
CA GLY A 320 -25.02 -6.07 -11.81
C GLY A 320 -24.45 -5.07 -12.82
N GLN A 321 -24.93 -3.81 -12.84
CA GLN A 321 -24.46 -2.85 -13.85
C GLN A 321 -23.11 -2.21 -13.45
N ILE A 322 -22.30 -1.96 -14.48
CA ILE A 322 -21.06 -1.20 -14.41
C ILE A 322 -21.20 -0.05 -15.41
N TYR A 323 -21.18 1.19 -14.92
CA TYR A 323 -21.16 2.38 -15.77
C TYR A 323 -19.83 3.09 -15.70
N ILE A 324 -19.35 3.55 -16.85
CA ILE A 324 -18.16 4.40 -16.95
C ILE A 324 -18.50 5.73 -17.61
N SER A 325 -17.84 6.81 -17.20
CA SER A 325 -17.97 8.11 -17.87
C SER A 325 -17.30 8.13 -19.24
N ASP A 326 -17.68 9.06 -20.10
CA ASP A 326 -17.02 9.34 -21.38
C ASP A 326 -15.53 9.67 -21.22
N ASP A 327 -15.16 10.40 -20.15
CA ASP A 327 -13.76 10.69 -19.81
C ASP A 327 -12.96 9.40 -19.56
N THR A 328 -13.55 8.42 -18.86
CA THR A 328 -12.92 7.11 -18.63
C THR A 328 -12.86 6.29 -19.92
N PHE A 329 -13.98 6.25 -20.66
CA PHE A 329 -14.09 5.49 -21.92
C PHE A 329 -13.00 5.88 -22.92
N ARG A 330 -12.76 7.17 -23.11
CA ARG A 330 -11.76 7.70 -24.06
C ARG A 330 -10.31 7.41 -23.71
N LEU A 331 -10.03 7.08 -22.45
CA LEU A 331 -8.68 6.79 -21.95
C LEU A 331 -8.34 5.30 -22.02
N ILE A 332 -9.30 4.44 -22.35
CA ILE A 332 -9.09 2.99 -22.41
C ILE A 332 -8.76 2.59 -23.86
N GLU A 333 -7.56 2.06 -24.05
CA GLU A 333 -7.11 1.56 -25.36
C GLU A 333 -7.56 0.12 -25.62
N SER A 334 -7.80 -0.67 -24.58
CA SER A 334 -8.28 -2.05 -24.68
C SER A 334 -9.68 -2.09 -25.27
N PRO A 335 -10.02 -3.08 -26.12
CA PRO A 335 -11.36 -3.21 -26.67
C PRO A 335 -12.40 -3.38 -25.58
N LEU A 336 -13.41 -2.51 -25.57
CA LEU A 336 -14.52 -2.57 -24.60
C LEU A 336 -15.79 -3.12 -25.26
N SER A 337 -16.46 -4.05 -24.58
CA SER A 337 -17.84 -4.41 -24.88
C SER A 337 -18.76 -3.51 -24.04
N VAL A 338 -19.39 -2.54 -24.68
CA VAL A 338 -20.26 -1.56 -24.03
C VAL A 338 -21.60 -1.42 -24.70
N THR A 339 -22.60 -0.95 -23.94
CA THR A 339 -23.88 -0.47 -24.41
C THR A 339 -23.99 1.03 -24.13
N GLY A 340 -24.56 1.80 -25.01
CA GLY A 340 -24.66 3.25 -24.92
C GLY A 340 -24.07 3.94 -26.15
N PRO A 341 -23.84 5.26 -26.14
CA PRO A 341 -23.85 6.17 -24.98
C PRO A 341 -25.25 6.47 -24.42
N GLU A 342 -25.31 6.64 -23.11
CA GLU A 342 -26.47 7.10 -22.42
C GLU A 342 -26.21 8.46 -21.80
N THR A 343 -27.10 9.44 -22.08
CA THR A 343 -26.94 10.81 -21.60
C THR A 343 -27.85 11.02 -20.40
N VAL A 344 -27.27 11.30 -19.23
CA VAL A 344 -28.00 11.41 -17.98
C VAL A 344 -27.84 12.81 -17.38
N MET A 345 -28.96 13.48 -17.11
CA MET A 345 -29.00 14.72 -16.33
C MET A 345 -29.02 14.38 -14.85
N MET A 346 -27.99 14.78 -14.12
CA MET A 346 -27.89 14.52 -12.70
C MET A 346 -28.03 15.80 -11.88
N LYS A 347 -28.70 15.72 -10.72
CA LYS A 347 -28.90 16.85 -9.81
C LYS A 347 -27.55 17.49 -9.44
N GLY A 348 -27.43 18.80 -9.66
CA GLY A 348 -26.22 19.57 -9.34
C GLY A 348 -25.06 19.45 -10.35
N LEU A 349 -25.29 18.90 -11.53
CA LEU A 349 -24.40 19.07 -12.68
C LEU A 349 -24.98 20.13 -13.62
N THR A 350 -24.11 20.99 -14.14
CA THR A 350 -24.49 22.04 -15.13
C THR A 350 -24.60 21.50 -16.54
N ARG A 351 -24.05 20.29 -16.79
CA ARG A 351 -24.06 19.61 -18.08
C ARG A 351 -24.46 18.16 -17.92
N PRO A 352 -25.16 17.59 -18.93
CA PRO A 352 -25.45 16.17 -18.92
C PRO A 352 -24.17 15.35 -18.95
N LEU A 353 -24.16 14.21 -18.26
CA LEU A 353 -23.07 13.27 -18.23
C LEU A 353 -23.33 12.16 -19.24
N VAL A 354 -22.35 11.85 -20.07
CA VAL A 354 -22.40 10.72 -20.99
C VAL A 354 -21.74 9.51 -20.32
N CYS A 355 -22.47 8.41 -20.28
CA CYS A 355 -22.03 7.16 -19.65
C CYS A 355 -22.19 5.98 -20.61
N TYR A 356 -21.41 4.92 -20.38
CA TYR A 356 -21.45 3.66 -21.10
C TYR A 356 -21.60 2.51 -20.10
N ALA A 357 -22.52 1.60 -20.38
CA ALA A 357 -22.66 0.37 -19.61
C ALA A 357 -21.64 -0.67 -20.13
N VAL A 358 -20.77 -1.16 -19.26
CA VAL A 358 -19.71 -2.10 -19.60
C VAL A 358 -20.16 -3.53 -19.38
N LYS A 359 -19.92 -4.40 -20.35
CA LYS A 359 -20.14 -5.85 -20.30
C LYS A 359 -18.86 -6.66 -20.39
N GLY A 360 -17.76 -6.06 -20.88
CA GLY A 360 -16.48 -6.76 -21.00
C GLY A 360 -15.35 -5.84 -21.41
N ILE A 361 -14.13 -6.32 -21.19
CA ILE A 361 -12.88 -5.73 -21.64
C ILE A 361 -12.03 -6.83 -22.31
N GLY A 362 -11.47 -6.56 -23.48
CA GLY A 362 -10.58 -7.47 -24.18
C GLY A 362 -9.15 -7.47 -23.65
N ALA A 363 -8.24 -7.97 -24.47
CA ALA A 363 -6.82 -8.07 -24.11
C ALA A 363 -6.24 -6.76 -23.55
N PRO A 364 -5.37 -6.85 -22.54
CA PRO A 364 -4.75 -8.04 -21.95
C PRO A 364 -5.59 -8.75 -20.86
N TYR A 365 -6.78 -8.22 -20.52
CA TYR A 365 -7.58 -8.70 -19.39
C TYR A 365 -8.52 -9.83 -19.76
N ASP A 366 -9.18 -9.76 -20.93
CA ASP A 366 -10.11 -10.75 -21.49
C ASP A 366 -11.21 -11.19 -20.50
N ILE A 367 -11.87 -10.21 -19.86
CA ILE A 367 -12.91 -10.43 -18.86
C ILE A 367 -14.25 -9.98 -19.42
N THR A 368 -15.27 -10.84 -19.28
CA THR A 368 -16.65 -10.52 -19.57
C THR A 368 -17.52 -10.77 -18.34
N PHE A 369 -18.55 -9.97 -18.23
CA PHE A 369 -19.61 -10.17 -17.25
C PHE A 369 -20.94 -10.01 -17.99
N ASP A 370 -21.69 -11.09 -18.05
CA ASP A 370 -23.02 -11.08 -18.65
C ASP A 370 -24.06 -11.10 -17.50
N ILE A 371 -24.80 -10.02 -17.40
CA ILE A 371 -25.98 -10.01 -16.54
C ILE A 371 -26.91 -11.03 -17.16
N GLN A 372 -27.07 -12.20 -16.54
CA GLN A 372 -28.12 -13.12 -16.92
C GLN A 372 -29.46 -12.41 -16.67
N GLU A 373 -29.90 -11.60 -17.63
CA GLU A 373 -31.28 -11.22 -17.70
C GLU A 373 -32.01 -12.55 -17.96
N LYS A 374 -32.62 -13.09 -16.93
CA LYS A 374 -33.57 -14.17 -17.14
C LYS A 374 -34.57 -13.64 -18.16
N ASP A 375 -34.79 -14.35 -19.23
CA ASP A 375 -35.93 -14.12 -20.14
C ASP A 375 -37.23 -14.27 -19.31
N GLU A 376 -37.58 -13.19 -18.64
CA GLU A 376 -38.78 -13.15 -17.80
C GLU A 376 -39.99 -12.89 -18.71
N THR A 377 -40.90 -13.80 -18.74
CA THR A 377 -42.19 -13.59 -19.44
C THR A 377 -43.01 -12.54 -18.65
N PRO A 378 -43.28 -11.37 -19.24
CA PRO A 378 -44.09 -10.35 -18.56
C PRO A 378 -45.54 -10.82 -18.41
N ALA A 379 -46.04 -10.79 -17.17
CA ALA A 379 -47.43 -11.03 -16.88
C ALA A 379 -48.24 -9.72 -16.96
N GLU A 380 -49.26 -9.69 -17.75
CA GLU A 380 -50.17 -8.54 -17.81
C GLU A 380 -51.02 -8.49 -16.56
N ILE A 381 -50.88 -7.42 -15.76
CA ILE A 381 -51.64 -7.19 -14.52
C ILE A 381 -52.02 -5.73 -14.48
N ASN A 382 -53.29 -5.48 -14.25
CA ASN A 382 -53.85 -4.13 -14.15
C ASN A 382 -54.31 -3.87 -12.71
N LEU A 383 -53.43 -3.33 -11.88
CA LEU A 383 -53.69 -2.93 -10.49
C LEU A 383 -53.48 -1.43 -10.36
N ALA A 384 -54.33 -0.77 -9.57
CA ALA A 384 -54.08 0.59 -9.17
C ALA A 384 -52.85 0.68 -8.28
N LEU A 385 -52.13 1.78 -8.37
CA LEU A 385 -50.91 2.00 -7.59
C LEU A 385 -50.73 3.48 -7.23
N THR A 386 -49.96 3.69 -6.19
CA THR A 386 -49.40 5.01 -5.86
C THR A 386 -47.89 4.94 -5.97
N CYS A 387 -47.30 5.90 -6.70
CA CYS A 387 -45.89 6.02 -6.93
C CYS A 387 -45.33 7.31 -6.34
N TRP A 388 -44.28 7.22 -5.55
CA TRP A 388 -43.60 8.37 -4.96
C TRP A 388 -42.14 8.40 -5.48
N LEU A 389 -41.65 9.60 -5.72
CA LEU A 389 -40.21 9.81 -5.93
C LEU A 389 -39.47 9.62 -4.61
N VAL A 390 -38.29 9.07 -4.68
CA VAL A 390 -37.36 8.94 -3.55
C VAL A 390 -36.10 9.75 -3.85
N ALA A 391 -35.75 10.69 -2.98
CA ALA A 391 -34.50 11.45 -3.07
C ALA A 391 -33.85 11.52 -1.69
N ASP A 392 -32.55 11.32 -1.66
CA ASP A 392 -31.73 11.30 -0.43
C ASP A 392 -32.30 10.35 0.65
N LYS A 393 -32.78 9.16 0.22
CA LYS A 393 -33.44 8.14 1.05
C LYS A 393 -34.78 8.60 1.69
N LYS A 394 -35.35 9.69 1.21
CA LYS A 394 -36.67 10.21 1.67
C LYS A 394 -37.71 10.15 0.56
N VAL A 395 -38.91 9.73 0.94
CA VAL A 395 -40.08 9.74 0.06
C VAL A 395 -40.57 11.17 -0.11
N ILE A 396 -40.81 11.58 -1.35
CA ILE A 396 -41.32 12.92 -1.68
C ILE A 396 -42.82 12.86 -1.87
N GLU A 397 -43.55 13.62 -1.10
CA GLU A 397 -45.01 13.79 -1.23
C GLU A 397 -45.35 14.99 -2.18
N PRO A 398 -46.50 14.97 -2.90
CA PRO A 398 -47.52 13.91 -2.89
C PRO A 398 -47.15 12.75 -3.85
N GLY A 399 -47.73 11.56 -3.58
CA GLY A 399 -47.65 10.42 -4.48
C GLY A 399 -48.45 10.61 -5.76
N MET A 400 -47.98 10.04 -6.86
CA MET A 400 -48.65 10.02 -8.17
C MET A 400 -49.49 8.75 -8.30
N GLN A 401 -50.72 8.90 -8.77
CA GLN A 401 -51.58 7.75 -9.07
C GLN A 401 -51.23 7.14 -10.41
N GLY A 402 -51.32 5.82 -10.51
CA GLY A 402 -51.05 5.10 -11.71
C GLY A 402 -51.64 3.68 -11.74
N GLN A 403 -51.25 2.92 -12.76
CA GLN A 403 -51.67 1.52 -12.94
C GLN A 403 -50.51 0.67 -13.38
N THR A 404 -50.44 -0.58 -12.92
CA THR A 404 -49.54 -1.58 -13.50
C THR A 404 -50.00 -2.00 -14.89
N ARG A 405 -49.07 -2.33 -15.77
CA ARG A 405 -49.34 -2.95 -17.06
C ARG A 405 -48.79 -4.36 -17.14
N CYS A 406 -47.54 -4.50 -16.74
CA CYS A 406 -46.87 -5.80 -16.69
C CYS A 406 -46.05 -5.92 -15.42
N VAL A 407 -45.92 -7.15 -14.97
CA VAL A 407 -45.04 -7.54 -13.85
C VAL A 407 -44.14 -8.64 -14.28
N THR A 408 -42.87 -8.57 -13.90
CA THR A 408 -41.87 -9.63 -14.05
C THR A 408 -41.26 -9.96 -12.67
N GLU A 409 -40.44 -10.99 -12.59
CA GLU A 409 -39.76 -11.33 -11.35
C GLU A 409 -38.85 -10.18 -10.85
N SER A 410 -38.25 -9.42 -11.79
CA SER A 410 -37.28 -8.37 -11.51
C SER A 410 -37.78 -6.96 -11.72
N GLY A 411 -39.00 -6.76 -12.25
CA GLY A 411 -39.49 -5.43 -12.63
C GLY A 411 -40.98 -5.26 -12.73
N LEU A 412 -41.38 -3.99 -12.92
CA LEU A 412 -42.74 -3.55 -13.13
C LEU A 412 -42.80 -2.63 -14.34
N THR A 413 -43.86 -2.72 -15.12
CA THR A 413 -44.21 -1.68 -16.09
C THR A 413 -45.46 -0.98 -15.59
N ILE A 414 -45.36 0.32 -15.39
CA ILE A 414 -46.46 1.15 -14.85
C ILE A 414 -46.79 2.31 -15.77
N THR A 415 -47.99 2.81 -15.68
CA THR A 415 -48.41 4.06 -16.32
C THR A 415 -48.65 5.12 -15.26
N LEU A 416 -48.12 6.33 -15.50
CA LEU A 416 -48.34 7.52 -14.68
C LEU A 416 -48.83 8.67 -15.57
N GLU A 417 -49.61 9.58 -14.99
CA GLU A 417 -50.05 10.79 -15.70
C GLU A 417 -48.93 11.78 -15.95
N GLN A 418 -47.94 11.82 -15.05
CA GLN A 418 -46.81 12.72 -15.14
C GLN A 418 -45.55 11.94 -15.52
N PRO A 419 -44.68 12.47 -16.43
CA PRO A 419 -43.42 11.86 -16.77
C PRO A 419 -42.47 11.95 -15.56
N VAL A 420 -41.83 10.83 -15.26
CA VAL A 420 -40.76 10.74 -14.26
C VAL A 420 -39.44 10.49 -14.99
N PRO A 421 -38.39 11.23 -14.69
CA PRO A 421 -37.08 11.05 -15.36
C PRO A 421 -36.53 9.62 -15.20
N ASN A 422 -35.86 9.12 -16.24
CA ASN A 422 -35.14 7.87 -16.15
C ASN A 422 -34.08 7.95 -15.02
N HIS A 423 -33.75 6.81 -14.44
CA HIS A 423 -32.84 6.63 -13.30
C HIS A 423 -33.34 7.22 -11.97
N SER A 424 -34.60 7.71 -11.91
CA SER A 424 -35.21 8.11 -10.64
C SER A 424 -35.50 6.89 -9.78
N ASP A 425 -35.20 7.00 -8.49
CA ASP A 425 -35.63 6.02 -7.50
C ASP A 425 -37.08 6.32 -7.11
N VAL A 426 -37.89 5.27 -7.08
CA VAL A 426 -39.32 5.38 -6.75
C VAL A 426 -39.72 4.35 -5.71
N LYS A 427 -40.73 4.72 -4.91
CA LYS A 427 -41.44 3.82 -4.05
C LYS A 427 -42.82 3.58 -4.70
N VAL A 428 -43.20 2.34 -4.94
CA VAL A 428 -44.47 1.96 -5.55
C VAL A 428 -45.25 1.11 -4.57
N GLN A 429 -46.46 1.54 -4.25
CA GLN A 429 -47.45 0.78 -3.46
C GLN A 429 -48.52 0.28 -4.41
N LEU A 430 -48.70 -1.04 -4.50
CA LEU A 430 -49.82 -1.63 -5.25
C LEU A 430 -51.04 -1.74 -4.36
N ASP A 431 -52.22 -1.36 -4.90
CA ASP A 431 -53.51 -1.48 -4.22
C ASP A 431 -54.00 -2.93 -4.34
N PHE A 432 -53.33 -3.84 -3.64
CA PHE A 432 -53.66 -5.26 -3.61
C PHE A 432 -53.62 -5.79 -2.18
N CYS A 433 -54.76 -6.29 -1.72
CA CYS A 433 -54.88 -6.96 -0.43
C CYS A 433 -55.70 -8.25 -0.57
N THR A 434 -55.20 -9.29 0.10
CA THR A 434 -55.94 -10.55 0.36
C THR A 434 -56.31 -10.61 1.83
N GLU A 435 -57.14 -11.58 2.23
CA GLU A 435 -57.48 -11.80 3.64
C GLU A 435 -56.23 -12.06 4.53
N ALA A 436 -55.16 -12.56 3.93
CA ALA A 436 -53.94 -12.98 4.63
C ALA A 436 -52.78 -11.96 4.53
N HIS A 437 -52.76 -11.10 3.49
CA HIS A 437 -51.65 -10.23 3.22
C HIS A 437 -52.04 -9.04 2.33
N CYS A 438 -51.61 -7.84 2.70
CA CYS A 438 -51.60 -6.68 1.81
C CYS A 438 -50.23 -6.46 1.24
N PHE A 439 -50.14 -6.14 -0.06
CA PHE A 439 -48.91 -5.88 -0.75
C PHE A 439 -48.20 -4.66 -0.15
N ASN A 440 -46.96 -4.84 0.27
CA ASN A 440 -46.14 -3.76 0.78
C ASN A 440 -45.58 -2.90 -0.35
N ALA A 441 -44.94 -1.79 0.01
CA ALA A 441 -44.32 -0.94 -0.97
C ALA A 441 -43.06 -1.59 -1.55
N VAL A 442 -42.90 -1.48 -2.87
CA VAL A 442 -41.70 -1.89 -3.64
C VAL A 442 -40.85 -0.66 -3.90
N TYR A 443 -39.56 -0.77 -3.68
CA TYR A 443 -38.60 0.23 -4.15
C TYR A 443 -38.05 -0.21 -5.50
N ALA A 444 -38.03 0.71 -6.46
CA ALA A 444 -37.59 0.43 -7.82
C ALA A 444 -36.90 1.64 -8.43
N LYS A 445 -36.19 1.40 -9.52
CA LYS A 445 -35.55 2.43 -10.35
C LYS A 445 -36.22 2.45 -11.73
N ILE A 446 -36.54 3.65 -12.24
CA ILE A 446 -37.04 3.81 -13.60
C ILE A 446 -35.88 3.60 -14.59
N ILE A 447 -36.02 2.60 -15.47
CA ILE A 447 -35.00 2.25 -16.47
C ILE A 447 -35.31 2.78 -17.86
N ALA A 448 -36.60 2.97 -18.18
CA ALA A 448 -37.04 3.53 -19.45
C ALA A 448 -38.41 4.18 -19.29
N SER A 449 -38.66 5.22 -20.08
CA SER A 449 -39.95 5.93 -20.10
C SER A 449 -40.36 6.22 -21.54
N GLU A 450 -41.60 5.97 -21.87
CA GLU A 450 -42.19 6.21 -23.17
C GLU A 450 -43.54 6.92 -23.02
N THR A 451 -43.68 8.13 -23.59
CA THR A 451 -44.90 8.88 -23.50
C THR A 451 -45.91 8.41 -24.56
N GLN A 452 -47.07 7.99 -24.13
CA GLN A 452 -48.17 7.53 -24.99
C GLN A 452 -49.41 8.36 -24.74
N GLY A 453 -49.62 9.42 -25.52
CA GLY A 453 -50.77 10.31 -25.39
C GLY A 453 -50.78 11.05 -24.07
N HIS A 454 -51.76 10.76 -23.20
CA HIS A 454 -51.97 11.46 -21.91
C HIS A 454 -51.27 10.82 -20.72
N TYR A 455 -50.60 9.68 -20.92
CA TYR A 455 -49.86 8.98 -19.87
C TYR A 455 -48.46 8.62 -20.34
N THR A 456 -47.59 8.41 -19.40
CA THR A 456 -46.22 7.93 -19.65
C THR A 456 -46.08 6.52 -19.10
N LEU A 457 -45.64 5.61 -19.96
CA LEU A 457 -45.30 4.24 -19.61
C LEU A 457 -43.87 4.24 -19.05
N HIS A 458 -43.70 3.74 -17.85
CA HIS A 458 -42.43 3.62 -17.16
C HIS A 458 -42.11 2.15 -16.95
N ARG A 459 -40.92 1.74 -17.37
CA ARG A 459 -40.33 0.43 -17.05
C ARG A 459 -39.44 0.60 -15.82
N LEU A 460 -39.74 -0.18 -14.79
CA LEU A 460 -39.06 -0.13 -13.50
C LEU A 460 -38.29 -1.42 -13.26
N ARG A 461 -37.10 -1.30 -12.67
CA ARG A 461 -36.35 -2.44 -12.12
C ARG A 461 -36.44 -2.39 -10.60
N ILE A 462 -36.90 -3.49 -10.00
CA ILE A 462 -37.03 -3.61 -8.54
C ILE A 462 -35.67 -3.59 -7.90
N THR A 463 -35.46 -2.70 -6.94
CA THR A 463 -34.23 -2.59 -6.13
C THR A 463 -34.43 -3.20 -4.74
N SER A 464 -35.68 -3.17 -4.20
CA SER A 464 -36.02 -3.80 -2.93
C SER A 464 -37.49 -4.17 -2.88
N ILE A 465 -37.82 -5.38 -2.44
CA ILE A 465 -39.17 -5.92 -2.33
C ILE A 465 -39.25 -6.89 -1.15
N ASP A 466 -40.40 -6.95 -0.46
CA ASP A 466 -40.65 -7.92 0.60
C ASP A 466 -40.62 -9.36 0.05
N PRO A 467 -40.05 -10.37 0.73
CA PRO A 467 -40.03 -11.75 0.26
C PRO A 467 -41.39 -12.31 -0.06
N LYS A 468 -42.41 -12.01 0.76
CA LYS A 468 -43.80 -12.44 0.52
C LYS A 468 -44.40 -11.80 -0.71
N ASP A 469 -44.13 -10.49 -0.92
CA ASP A 469 -44.58 -9.77 -2.09
C ASP A 469 -43.86 -10.28 -3.36
N ARG A 470 -42.59 -10.67 -3.23
CA ARG A 470 -41.83 -11.28 -4.31
C ARG A 470 -42.42 -12.63 -4.72
N GLU A 471 -42.83 -13.45 -3.77
CA GLU A 471 -43.52 -14.70 -4.05
C GLU A 471 -44.85 -14.47 -4.81
N LEU A 472 -45.61 -13.42 -4.45
CA LEU A 472 -46.82 -13.02 -5.16
C LEU A 472 -46.52 -12.58 -6.61
N LEU A 473 -45.48 -11.76 -6.82
CA LEU A 473 -45.05 -11.37 -8.17
C LEU A 473 -44.65 -12.59 -9.01
N LEU A 474 -43.92 -13.55 -8.42
CA LEU A 474 -43.57 -14.81 -9.07
C LEU A 474 -44.80 -15.67 -9.43
N GLN A 475 -45.80 -15.72 -8.56
CA GLN A 475 -47.04 -16.44 -8.83
C GLN A 475 -47.79 -15.79 -10.00
N TRP A 476 -47.88 -14.45 -10.02
CA TRP A 476 -48.53 -13.71 -11.10
C TRP A 476 -47.80 -13.90 -12.43
N SER A 477 -46.48 -13.85 -12.45
CA SER A 477 -45.69 -14.04 -13.66
C SER A 477 -45.83 -15.49 -14.24
N LYS A 478 -45.96 -16.50 -13.37
CA LYS A 478 -46.19 -17.88 -13.75
C LYS A 478 -47.60 -18.20 -14.19
N ALA A 479 -48.59 -17.50 -13.65
CA ALA A 479 -49.99 -17.70 -14.00
C ALA A 479 -50.35 -17.15 -15.40
N ALA A 480 -49.51 -16.26 -15.94
CA ALA A 480 -49.66 -15.68 -17.27
C ALA A 480 -48.83 -16.38 -18.37
N SER A 481 -48.01 -17.33 -18.00
CA SER A 481 -47.23 -18.19 -18.93
C SER A 481 -48.00 -19.46 -19.23
#